data_93b08fff479bfad588b3cfa463b2b3ab
#
_entry.id   93b08fff479bfad588b3cfa463b2b3ab
#
_cell.length_a   1.000
_cell.length_b   1.000
_cell.length_c   1.000
_cell.angle_alpha   90.00
_cell.angle_beta   90.00
_cell.angle_gamma   90.00
#
_symmetry.space_group_name_H-M   'P 1'
#
loop_
_entity.id
_entity.type
_entity.pdbx_description
1 polymer ?
#
loop_
_entity_poly.entity_id
_entity_poly.type
_entity_poly.pdbx_seq_one_letter_code
_entity_poly.pdbx_strand_id
1 'polypeptide(L)'
;MSEPRSSLPPATLLLDEPPEDRRQVNGHIAEARQGQTPLSRAFERALGAAPGALPSALPDALWGKALLGPARDFLQRPGKDFRARLVALCWALGGGDPGKLPDELPLLVEILHAGSLIVDDVQDDSAARRGAPALHRVCGVPLAINTGNWMYFWAFDLLGRAPLGAATRLALYRRLGRTLMRCHEGQALDLTVRVADLEQPLVPGVVASITRLKTGSLTGFCGYVGARAARAGALLVRRVARCCRDVGVGLQMLDDLGGITSRARADKGLEDLRHRRSTWPWAWLAEVADPRTFSEAQRRLRAAEDERDLRAVAELLRERVEPTGRIRVARHLGGALAALRAAVEGAPPVVELEREIELLKQSYG
;
A
#
# COMPACT_ATOMS: atom_id res chain seq x y z
N MET A 1 -20.77 56.30 -33.54
CA MET A 1 -21.57 55.74 -32.44
C MET A 1 -20.80 54.53 -31.91
N SER A 2 -20.07 54.73 -30.84
CA SER A 2 -19.18 53.77 -30.19
C SER A 2 -19.84 53.27 -28.91
N GLU A 3 -20.10 51.98 -28.83
CA GLU A 3 -20.62 51.33 -27.63
C GLU A 3 -19.54 51.22 -26.53
N PRO A 4 -19.90 51.32 -25.25
CA PRO A 4 -18.95 51.25 -24.15
C PRO A 4 -18.66 49.79 -23.77
N ARG A 5 -17.36 49.47 -23.58
CA ARG A 5 -16.88 48.22 -22.99
C ARG A 5 -17.34 48.13 -21.52
N SER A 6 -18.10 47.08 -21.20
CA SER A 6 -18.46 46.69 -19.84
C SER A 6 -17.20 46.15 -19.14
N SER A 7 -16.72 46.87 -18.14
CA SER A 7 -15.70 46.40 -17.20
C SER A 7 -16.35 45.50 -16.16
N LEU A 8 -15.93 44.23 -16.14
CA LEU A 8 -16.24 43.31 -15.05
C LEU A 8 -15.53 43.77 -13.74
N PRO A 9 -16.21 43.72 -12.60
CA PRO A 9 -15.57 44.06 -11.33
C PRO A 9 -14.54 43.00 -10.94
N PRO A 10 -13.50 43.34 -10.16
CA PRO A 10 -12.50 42.36 -9.69
C PRO A 10 -13.19 41.33 -8.79
N ALA A 11 -12.96 40.06 -9.09
CA ALA A 11 -13.40 38.94 -8.26
C ALA A 11 -12.72 39.03 -6.88
N THR A 12 -13.46 39.53 -5.90
CA THR A 12 -13.07 39.46 -4.50
C THR A 12 -13.16 37.98 -4.10
N LEU A 13 -12.02 37.32 -4.01
CA LEU A 13 -11.92 36.01 -3.39
C LEU A 13 -12.28 36.14 -1.91
N LEU A 14 -13.56 35.91 -1.60
CA LEU A 14 -14.00 35.65 -0.24
C LEU A 14 -13.33 34.36 0.22
N LEU A 15 -12.30 34.51 1.05
CA LEU A 15 -11.73 33.44 1.83
C LEU A 15 -12.72 33.09 2.94
N ASP A 16 -13.66 32.19 2.67
CA ASP A 16 -14.49 31.60 3.72
C ASP A 16 -13.60 30.98 4.77
N GLU A 17 -13.78 31.39 6.03
CA GLU A 17 -13.12 30.71 7.15
C GLU A 17 -13.54 29.25 7.17
N PRO A 18 -12.58 28.31 7.37
CA PRO A 18 -12.92 26.90 7.41
C PRO A 18 -13.83 26.61 8.61
N PRO A 19 -14.82 25.70 8.47
CA PRO A 19 -15.69 25.31 9.58
C PRO A 19 -14.88 24.83 10.79
N GLU A 20 -15.41 25.02 11.99
CA GLU A 20 -14.75 24.77 13.29
C GLU A 20 -14.12 23.36 13.43
N ASP A 21 -14.68 22.38 12.74
CA ASP A 21 -14.17 21.00 12.67
C ASP A 21 -12.71 20.91 12.10
N ARG A 22 -12.31 21.85 11.24
CA ARG A 22 -10.94 21.93 10.70
C ARG A 22 -9.92 22.49 11.71
N ARG A 23 -10.36 23.19 12.75
CA ARG A 23 -9.44 23.68 13.81
C ARG A 23 -9.04 22.57 14.77
N GLN A 24 -9.89 21.58 15.02
CA GLN A 24 -9.57 20.39 15.81
C GLN A 24 -8.57 19.47 15.09
N VAL A 25 -8.70 19.30 13.77
CA VAL A 25 -7.75 18.51 12.96
C VAL A 25 -6.34 19.11 13.00
N ASN A 26 -6.21 20.45 12.94
CA ASN A 26 -4.90 21.12 13.06
C ASN A 26 -4.28 21.01 14.48
N GLY A 27 -5.09 20.87 15.52
CA GLY A 27 -4.64 20.63 16.90
C GLY A 27 -3.98 19.24 17.06
N HIS A 28 -4.57 18.20 16.50
CA HIS A 28 -4.00 16.84 16.54
C HIS A 28 -2.70 16.69 15.73
N ILE A 29 -2.48 17.50 14.69
CA ILE A 29 -1.22 17.53 13.92
C ILE A 29 -0.07 18.08 14.78
N ALA A 30 -0.35 18.97 15.73
CA ALA A 30 0.67 19.55 16.61
C ALA A 30 1.15 18.55 17.70
N GLU A 31 0.29 17.66 18.19
CA GLU A 31 0.63 16.65 19.21
C GLU A 31 1.39 15.45 18.64
N ALA A 32 1.22 15.11 17.36
CA ALA A 32 1.95 14.03 16.69
C ALA A 32 3.46 14.31 16.49
N ARG A 33 3.97 15.50 16.83
CA ARG A 33 5.38 15.89 16.66
C ARG A 33 6.36 15.26 17.67
N GLN A 34 5.91 14.48 18.65
CA GLN A 34 6.77 13.88 19.68
C GLN A 34 7.25 12.46 19.35
N GLY A 35 7.67 12.17 18.14
CA GLY A 35 8.23 10.85 17.81
C GLY A 35 8.60 10.68 16.34
N GLN A 36 9.33 11.63 15.75
CA GLN A 36 9.75 11.50 14.35
C GLN A 36 10.68 10.29 14.17
N THR A 37 10.20 9.28 13.43
CA THR A 37 11.03 8.14 13.01
C THR A 37 12.14 8.61 12.05
N PRO A 38 13.23 7.85 11.90
CA PRO A 38 14.24 8.14 10.87
C PRO A 38 13.64 8.32 9.47
N LEU A 39 12.61 7.55 9.15
CA LEU A 39 11.90 7.61 7.87
C LEU A 39 11.10 8.92 7.72
N SER A 40 10.37 9.37 8.76
CA SER A 40 9.65 10.65 8.70
C SER A 40 10.59 11.85 8.55
N ARG A 41 11.77 11.82 9.17
CA ARG A 41 12.82 12.83 8.93
C ARG A 41 13.36 12.79 7.50
N ALA A 42 13.53 11.60 6.94
CA ALA A 42 13.95 11.43 5.55
C ALA A 42 12.87 11.94 4.57
N PHE A 43 11.60 11.72 4.86
CA PHE A 43 10.50 12.30 4.10
C PHE A 43 10.52 13.83 4.12
N GLU A 44 10.71 14.45 5.29
CA GLU A 44 10.78 15.92 5.38
C GLU A 44 11.95 16.49 4.59
N ARG A 45 13.14 15.87 4.67
CA ARG A 45 14.28 16.29 3.84
C ARG A 45 13.98 16.15 2.34
N ALA A 46 13.37 15.03 1.95
CA ALA A 46 13.02 14.78 0.54
C ALA A 46 11.92 15.73 0.05
N LEU A 47 10.91 16.06 0.86
CA LEU A 47 9.88 17.04 0.55
C LEU A 47 10.45 18.46 0.43
N GLY A 48 11.40 18.84 1.28
CA GLY A 48 12.09 20.13 1.20
C GLY A 48 12.99 20.25 -0.05
N ALA A 49 13.47 19.13 -0.57
CA ALA A 49 14.25 19.06 -1.80
C ALA A 49 13.41 18.76 -3.06
N ALA A 50 12.15 18.43 -2.87
CA ALA A 50 11.19 18.24 -3.94
C ALA A 50 10.38 19.53 -4.13
N PRO A 51 10.00 19.80 -5.32
CA PRO A 51 10.57 19.46 -6.59
C PRO A 51 11.62 20.52 -6.95
N GLY A 52 12.76 20.11 -7.41
CA GLY A 52 13.90 20.98 -7.73
C GLY A 52 13.68 22.07 -8.77
N ALA A 53 12.46 22.42 -9.07
CA ALA A 53 12.09 23.50 -9.98
C ALA A 53 10.62 23.94 -9.80
N LEU A 54 10.15 24.11 -8.57
CA LEU A 54 8.93 24.92 -8.40
C LEU A 54 9.26 26.34 -8.91
N PRO A 55 8.38 26.93 -9.75
CA PRO A 55 8.61 28.30 -10.21
C PRO A 55 8.78 29.20 -8.98
N SER A 56 9.95 29.82 -8.86
CA SER A 56 10.31 30.68 -7.72
C SER A 56 9.41 31.94 -7.60
N ALA A 57 8.60 32.20 -8.63
CA ALA A 57 7.67 33.31 -8.66
C ALA A 57 6.38 33.09 -7.85
N LEU A 58 6.09 31.86 -7.40
CA LEU A 58 4.88 31.58 -6.60
C LEU A 58 5.21 31.52 -5.12
N PRO A 59 4.34 32.10 -4.25
CA PRO A 59 4.51 32.01 -2.80
C PRO A 59 4.52 30.56 -2.31
N ASP A 60 5.45 30.22 -1.40
CA ASP A 60 5.55 28.89 -0.78
C ASP A 60 4.24 28.41 -0.16
N ALA A 61 3.42 29.34 0.36
CA ALA A 61 2.12 29.02 0.92
C ALA A 61 1.14 28.40 -0.09
N LEU A 62 1.25 28.73 -1.38
CA LEU A 62 0.43 28.12 -2.43
C LEU A 62 0.86 26.68 -2.67
N TRP A 63 2.15 26.41 -2.74
CA TRP A 63 2.69 25.05 -2.88
C TRP A 63 2.38 24.21 -1.65
N GLY A 64 2.44 24.81 -0.45
CA GLY A 64 2.01 24.20 0.80
C GLY A 64 0.56 23.70 0.74
N LYS A 65 -0.36 24.51 0.21
CA LYS A 65 -1.78 24.11 0.08
C LYS A 65 -2.01 23.14 -1.08
N ALA A 66 -1.37 23.37 -2.22
CA ALA A 66 -1.69 22.68 -3.46
C ALA A 66 -1.10 21.25 -3.54
N LEU A 67 0.05 20.96 -2.91
CA LEU A 67 0.75 19.70 -3.09
C LEU A 67 1.47 19.23 -1.83
N LEU A 68 2.37 20.06 -1.26
CA LEU A 68 3.28 19.61 -0.20
C LEU A 68 2.56 19.36 1.13
N GLY A 69 1.52 20.12 1.45
CA GLY A 69 0.72 19.95 2.66
C GLY A 69 -0.06 18.63 2.68
N PRO A 70 -0.87 18.34 1.65
CA PRO A 70 -1.53 17.03 1.52
C PRO A 70 -0.57 15.84 1.53
N ALA A 71 0.58 15.96 0.84
CA ALA A 71 1.60 14.91 0.84
C ALA A 71 2.20 14.72 2.23
N ARG A 72 2.57 15.81 2.91
CA ARG A 72 3.12 15.80 4.28
C ARG A 72 2.13 15.22 5.27
N ASP A 73 0.86 15.65 5.24
CA ASP A 73 -0.19 15.12 6.11
C ASP A 73 -0.25 13.60 6.05
N PHE A 74 -0.26 13.04 4.83
CA PHE A 74 -0.36 11.59 4.66
C PHE A 74 0.92 10.84 5.08
N LEU A 75 2.10 11.37 4.75
CA LEU A 75 3.39 10.72 5.02
C LEU A 75 3.79 10.77 6.49
N GLN A 76 3.29 11.74 7.26
CA GLN A 76 3.52 11.84 8.70
C GLN A 76 2.62 10.91 9.52
N ARG A 77 1.57 10.35 8.93
CA ARG A 77 0.69 9.40 9.63
C ARG A 77 1.44 8.15 10.03
N PRO A 78 1.17 7.56 11.20
CA PRO A 78 1.88 6.38 11.67
C PRO A 78 1.72 5.22 10.66
N GLY A 79 2.82 4.57 10.35
CA GLY A 79 2.91 3.43 9.45
C GLY A 79 3.73 2.30 10.06
N LYS A 80 3.68 1.11 9.45
CA LYS A 80 4.51 -0.03 9.88
C LYS A 80 5.94 0.04 9.30
N ASP A 81 6.21 0.92 8.34
CA ASP A 81 7.49 1.14 7.65
C ASP A 81 8.15 -0.17 7.13
N PHE A 82 7.32 -1.19 6.94
CA PHE A 82 7.79 -2.53 6.62
C PHE A 82 8.53 -2.60 5.28
N ARG A 83 8.03 -1.87 4.28
CA ARG A 83 8.62 -1.90 2.94
C ARG A 83 10.01 -1.26 2.92
N ALA A 84 10.18 -0.18 3.68
CA ALA A 84 11.48 0.45 3.87
C ALA A 84 12.47 -0.51 4.54
N ARG A 85 12.05 -1.19 5.63
CA ARG A 85 12.88 -2.20 6.30
C ARG A 85 13.19 -3.38 5.40
N LEU A 86 12.21 -3.81 4.58
CA LEU A 86 12.42 -4.89 3.61
C LEU A 86 13.50 -4.53 2.57
N VAL A 87 13.55 -3.27 2.11
CA VAL A 87 14.65 -2.80 1.22
C VAL A 87 15.98 -2.88 1.92
N ALA A 88 16.08 -2.44 3.20
CA ALA A 88 17.31 -2.47 3.96
C ALA A 88 17.81 -3.90 4.21
N LEU A 89 16.92 -4.81 4.59
CA LEU A 89 17.25 -6.23 4.75
C LEU A 89 17.72 -6.87 3.45
N CYS A 90 17.08 -6.55 2.33
CA CYS A 90 17.46 -7.07 1.03
C CYS A 90 18.76 -6.45 0.50
N TRP A 91 19.08 -5.21 0.88
CA TRP A 91 20.38 -4.60 0.65
C TRP A 91 21.48 -5.37 1.40
N ALA A 92 21.28 -5.65 2.69
CA ALA A 92 22.22 -6.45 3.49
C ALA A 92 22.36 -7.87 2.96
N LEU A 93 21.27 -8.55 2.57
CA LEU A 93 21.27 -9.85 1.90
C LEU A 93 22.07 -9.83 0.58
N GLY A 94 22.08 -8.71 -0.11
CA GLY A 94 22.87 -8.51 -1.32
C GLY A 94 24.36 -8.24 -1.07
N GLY A 95 24.82 -8.20 0.18
CA GLY A 95 26.18 -7.88 0.58
C GLY A 95 26.46 -6.38 0.72
N GLY A 96 25.41 -5.54 0.75
CA GLY A 96 25.54 -4.09 0.99
C GLY A 96 25.83 -3.78 2.45
N ASP A 97 26.69 -2.79 2.70
CA ASP A 97 26.97 -2.24 4.02
C ASP A 97 25.71 -1.46 4.50
N PRO A 98 25.07 -1.85 5.64
CA PRO A 98 23.88 -1.18 6.14
C PRO A 98 24.06 0.34 6.34
N GLY A 99 25.27 0.79 6.72
CA GLY A 99 25.60 2.21 6.91
C GLY A 99 25.72 3.00 5.60
N LYS A 100 25.70 2.34 4.44
CA LYS A 100 25.82 2.95 3.10
C LYS A 100 24.56 2.79 2.24
N LEU A 101 23.46 2.34 2.82
CA LEU A 101 22.19 2.27 2.10
C LEU A 101 21.73 3.70 1.76
N PRO A 102 21.54 4.04 0.47
CA PRO A 102 21.00 5.35 0.10
C PRO A 102 19.59 5.57 0.62
N ASP A 103 19.34 6.69 1.28
CA ASP A 103 18.04 7.05 1.86
C ASP A 103 16.90 7.03 0.83
N GLU A 104 17.21 7.35 -0.43
CA GLU A 104 16.23 7.39 -1.52
C GLU A 104 15.59 6.02 -1.79
N LEU A 105 16.29 4.92 -1.53
CA LEU A 105 15.81 3.57 -1.86
C LEU A 105 14.68 3.09 -0.93
N PRO A 106 14.79 3.19 0.41
CA PRO A 106 13.65 2.93 1.29
C PRO A 106 12.50 3.93 1.07
N LEU A 107 12.83 5.22 0.88
CA LEU A 107 11.85 6.28 0.68
C LEU A 107 10.98 6.06 -0.55
N LEU A 108 11.57 5.71 -1.68
CA LEU A 108 10.81 5.56 -2.92
C LEU A 108 9.72 4.49 -2.81
N VAL A 109 9.96 3.38 -2.08
CA VAL A 109 8.96 2.32 -1.95
C VAL A 109 7.83 2.70 -1.00
N GLU A 110 8.13 3.47 0.05
CA GLU A 110 7.09 3.98 0.96
C GLU A 110 6.27 5.10 0.32
N ILE A 111 6.87 5.96 -0.49
CA ILE A 111 6.17 7.00 -1.26
C ILE A 111 5.24 6.36 -2.30
N LEU A 112 5.71 5.33 -3.03
CA LEU A 112 4.85 4.56 -3.94
C LEU A 112 3.66 3.96 -3.21
N HIS A 113 3.90 3.37 -2.05
CA HIS A 113 2.84 2.77 -1.25
C HIS A 113 1.88 3.84 -0.70
N ALA A 114 2.38 4.96 -0.22
CA ALA A 114 1.55 6.07 0.24
C ALA A 114 0.66 6.61 -0.90
N GLY A 115 1.22 6.86 -2.07
CA GLY A 115 0.47 7.26 -3.25
C GLY A 115 -0.62 6.25 -3.63
N SER A 116 -0.30 4.94 -3.60
CA SER A 116 -1.28 3.89 -3.88
C SER A 116 -2.42 3.86 -2.87
N LEU A 117 -2.15 4.06 -1.58
CA LEU A 117 -3.17 4.11 -0.55
C LEU A 117 -4.10 5.32 -0.70
N ILE A 118 -3.57 6.50 -1.07
CA ILE A 118 -4.38 7.69 -1.30
C ILE A 118 -5.38 7.46 -2.45
N VAL A 119 -4.91 6.88 -3.55
CA VAL A 119 -5.76 6.59 -4.72
C VAL A 119 -6.77 5.48 -4.41
N ASP A 120 -6.33 4.44 -3.70
CA ASP A 120 -7.17 3.32 -3.23
C ASP A 120 -8.32 3.82 -2.34
N ASP A 121 -8.02 4.71 -1.38
CA ASP A 121 -9.03 5.33 -0.50
C ASP A 121 -10.10 6.13 -1.27
N VAL A 122 -9.72 6.79 -2.36
CA VAL A 122 -10.68 7.49 -3.24
C VAL A 122 -11.55 6.49 -3.99
N GLN A 123 -10.95 5.41 -4.50
CA GLN A 123 -11.65 4.38 -5.28
C GLN A 123 -12.63 3.58 -4.43
N ASP A 124 -12.29 3.37 -3.16
CA ASP A 124 -13.10 2.62 -2.20
C ASP A 124 -14.03 3.53 -1.36
N ASP A 125 -13.97 4.84 -1.55
CA ASP A 125 -14.67 5.85 -0.73
C ASP A 125 -14.41 5.67 0.77
N SER A 126 -13.20 5.26 1.15
CA SER A 126 -12.82 4.94 2.52
C SER A 126 -12.99 6.15 3.43
N ALA A 127 -13.53 5.96 4.63
CA ALA A 127 -13.75 7.04 5.59
C ALA A 127 -12.44 7.49 6.28
N ALA A 128 -11.57 6.53 6.59
CA ALA A 128 -10.36 6.77 7.38
C ALA A 128 -9.17 5.94 6.90
N ARG A 129 -7.95 6.47 7.14
CA ARG A 129 -6.68 5.78 6.87
C ARG A 129 -5.64 6.12 7.93
N ARG A 130 -5.00 5.09 8.52
CA ARG A 130 -3.94 5.26 9.54
C ARG A 130 -4.39 6.11 10.73
N GLY A 131 -5.61 5.89 11.22
CA GLY A 131 -6.16 6.58 12.40
C GLY A 131 -6.61 8.03 12.16
N ALA A 132 -6.62 8.50 10.91
CA ALA A 132 -7.09 9.83 10.53
C ALA A 132 -8.08 9.73 9.35
N PRO A 133 -8.90 10.77 9.05
CA PRO A 133 -9.77 10.78 7.88
C PRO A 133 -8.97 10.52 6.60
N ALA A 134 -9.52 9.77 5.64
CA ALA A 134 -8.88 9.56 4.34
C ALA A 134 -8.58 10.90 3.66
N LEU A 135 -7.47 10.98 2.90
CA LEU A 135 -6.99 12.28 2.39
C LEU A 135 -8.03 13.01 1.54
N HIS A 136 -8.83 12.28 0.76
CA HIS A 136 -9.90 12.87 -0.05
C HIS A 136 -11.04 13.48 0.78
N ARG A 137 -11.22 13.05 2.04
CA ARG A 137 -12.14 13.68 2.99
C ARG A 137 -11.58 14.97 3.57
N VAL A 138 -10.25 15.12 3.58
CA VAL A 138 -9.55 16.32 4.10
C VAL A 138 -9.43 17.41 3.03
N CYS A 139 -8.95 17.05 1.83
CA CYS A 139 -8.63 18.05 0.80
C CYS A 139 -9.48 17.92 -0.49
N GLY A 140 -10.46 17.01 -0.51
CA GLY A 140 -11.30 16.74 -1.68
C GLY A 140 -10.68 15.76 -2.66
N VAL A 141 -11.54 15.08 -3.43
CA VAL A 141 -11.16 14.03 -4.39
C VAL A 141 -10.15 14.50 -5.43
N PRO A 142 -10.33 15.68 -6.10
CA PRO A 142 -9.38 16.08 -7.15
C PRO A 142 -7.95 16.25 -6.64
N LEU A 143 -7.77 16.86 -5.45
CA LEU A 143 -6.45 17.12 -4.90
C LEU A 143 -5.82 15.83 -4.34
N ALA A 144 -6.61 14.94 -3.74
CA ALA A 144 -6.15 13.65 -3.27
C ALA A 144 -5.63 12.79 -4.43
N ILE A 145 -6.38 12.68 -5.55
CA ILE A 145 -5.94 11.95 -6.75
C ILE A 145 -4.63 12.55 -7.27
N ASN A 146 -4.56 13.89 -7.41
CA ASN A 146 -3.35 14.55 -7.90
C ASN A 146 -2.14 14.26 -6.99
N THR A 147 -2.33 14.33 -5.68
CA THR A 147 -1.26 14.06 -4.69
C THR A 147 -0.78 12.60 -4.79
N GLY A 148 -1.69 11.63 -4.85
CA GLY A 148 -1.34 10.22 -5.01
C GLY A 148 -0.59 9.93 -6.32
N ASN A 149 -1.06 10.48 -7.43
CA ASN A 149 -0.40 10.35 -8.73
C ASN A 149 0.98 11.02 -8.74
N TRP A 150 1.10 12.23 -8.17
CA TRP A 150 2.38 12.91 -8.06
C TRP A 150 3.41 12.07 -7.28
N MET A 151 3.00 11.38 -6.23
CA MET A 151 3.89 10.49 -5.47
C MET A 151 4.45 9.35 -6.33
N TYR A 152 3.70 8.82 -7.31
CA TYR A 152 4.24 7.83 -8.24
C TYR A 152 5.40 8.40 -9.06
N PHE A 153 5.27 9.62 -9.58
CA PHE A 153 6.33 10.27 -10.34
C PHE A 153 7.50 10.74 -9.46
N TRP A 154 7.20 11.17 -8.23
CA TRP A 154 8.24 11.53 -7.26
C TRP A 154 9.14 10.34 -6.91
N ALA A 155 8.62 9.12 -6.88
CA ALA A 155 9.45 7.93 -6.70
C ALA A 155 10.46 7.73 -7.86
N PHE A 156 10.10 8.08 -9.10
CA PHE A 156 11.07 8.09 -10.21
C PHE A 156 12.14 9.16 -10.03
N ASP A 157 11.79 10.35 -9.61
CA ASP A 157 12.72 11.43 -9.33
C ASP A 157 13.72 11.04 -8.22
N LEU A 158 13.25 10.47 -7.10
CA LEU A 158 14.11 9.94 -6.04
C LEU A 158 15.09 8.88 -6.55
N LEU A 159 14.62 7.97 -7.38
CA LEU A 159 15.51 6.98 -8.01
C LEU A 159 16.57 7.64 -8.90
N GLY A 160 16.23 8.73 -9.56
CA GLY A 160 17.17 9.53 -10.35
C GLY A 160 18.29 10.14 -9.53
N ARG A 161 17.98 10.59 -8.31
CA ARG A 161 18.91 11.22 -7.37
C ARG A 161 19.76 10.22 -6.59
N ALA A 162 19.31 8.95 -6.47
CA ALA A 162 20.04 7.93 -5.72
C ALA A 162 21.48 7.77 -6.26
N PRO A 163 22.52 7.67 -5.40
CA PRO A 163 23.92 7.55 -5.77
C PRO A 163 24.23 6.15 -6.32
N LEU A 164 23.66 5.81 -7.47
CA LEU A 164 23.74 4.51 -8.12
C LEU A 164 24.45 4.62 -9.48
N GLY A 165 25.19 3.59 -9.86
CA GLY A 165 25.75 3.51 -11.21
C GLY A 165 24.65 3.42 -12.28
N ALA A 166 24.90 3.96 -13.48
CA ALA A 166 23.93 4.10 -14.56
C ALA A 166 23.21 2.79 -14.92
N ALA A 167 23.95 1.68 -15.02
CA ALA A 167 23.36 0.36 -15.34
C ALA A 167 22.39 -0.14 -14.26
N THR A 168 22.70 0.06 -12.97
CA THR A 168 21.82 -0.27 -11.86
C THR A 168 20.58 0.62 -11.87
N ARG A 169 20.76 1.93 -12.01
CA ARG A 169 19.66 2.90 -12.07
C ARG A 169 18.71 2.59 -13.23
N LEU A 170 19.22 2.31 -14.44
CA LEU A 170 18.39 1.93 -15.58
C LEU A 170 17.59 0.62 -15.31
N ALA A 171 18.23 -0.38 -14.68
CA ALA A 171 17.55 -1.63 -14.33
C ALA A 171 16.42 -1.39 -13.31
N LEU A 172 16.63 -0.51 -12.32
CA LEU A 172 15.63 -0.12 -11.34
C LEU A 172 14.47 0.65 -11.98
N TYR A 173 14.73 1.61 -12.87
CA TYR A 173 13.69 2.34 -13.62
C TYR A 173 12.79 1.38 -14.41
N ARG A 174 13.40 0.46 -15.17
CA ARG A 174 12.66 -0.54 -15.95
C ARG A 174 11.82 -1.46 -15.04
N ARG A 175 12.35 -1.81 -13.88
CA ARG A 175 11.64 -2.64 -12.92
C ARG A 175 10.51 -1.88 -12.25
N LEU A 176 10.72 -0.61 -11.87
CA LEU A 176 9.71 0.28 -11.29
C LEU A 176 8.51 0.43 -12.23
N GLY A 177 8.73 0.80 -13.49
CA GLY A 177 7.65 0.94 -14.46
C GLY A 177 6.82 -0.34 -14.62
N ARG A 178 7.48 -1.52 -14.73
CA ARG A 178 6.78 -2.81 -14.79
C ARG A 178 6.04 -3.15 -13.51
N THR A 179 6.55 -2.75 -12.34
CA THR A 179 5.88 -2.97 -11.06
C THR A 179 4.61 -2.15 -10.97
N LEU A 180 4.67 -0.86 -11.34
CA LEU A 180 3.50 0.01 -11.35
C LEU A 180 2.41 -0.51 -12.30
N MET A 181 2.78 -0.91 -13.53
CA MET A 181 1.84 -1.51 -14.46
C MET A 181 1.10 -2.71 -13.83
N ARG A 182 1.85 -3.65 -13.23
CA ARG A 182 1.26 -4.82 -12.56
C ARG A 182 0.38 -4.45 -11.36
N CYS A 183 0.79 -3.47 -10.56
CA CYS A 183 -0.06 -3.02 -9.46
C CYS A 183 -1.40 -2.46 -9.97
N HIS A 184 -1.40 -1.71 -11.07
CA HIS A 184 -2.62 -1.18 -11.68
C HIS A 184 -3.46 -2.28 -12.34
N GLU A 185 -2.84 -3.27 -12.99
CA GLU A 185 -3.54 -4.46 -13.50
C GLU A 185 -4.25 -5.22 -12.36
N GLY A 186 -3.57 -5.40 -11.22
CA GLY A 186 -4.15 -6.02 -10.03
C GLY A 186 -5.27 -5.18 -9.43
N GLN A 187 -5.11 -3.87 -9.37
CA GLN A 187 -6.13 -2.94 -8.89
C GLN A 187 -7.36 -2.93 -9.80
N ALA A 188 -7.18 -2.96 -11.11
CA ALA A 188 -8.30 -3.04 -12.05
C ALA A 188 -9.15 -4.30 -11.83
N LEU A 189 -8.51 -5.47 -11.63
CA LEU A 189 -9.20 -6.69 -11.26
C LEU A 189 -9.93 -6.56 -9.92
N ASP A 190 -9.26 -6.01 -8.90
CA ASP A 190 -9.83 -5.84 -7.57
C ASP A 190 -11.05 -4.90 -7.56
N LEU A 191 -11.03 -3.86 -8.39
CA LEU A 191 -12.14 -2.92 -8.54
C LEU A 191 -13.33 -3.48 -9.33
N THR A 192 -13.10 -4.41 -10.27
CA THR A 192 -14.14 -4.86 -11.20
C THR A 192 -14.70 -6.24 -10.89
N VAL A 193 -13.86 -7.15 -10.36
CA VAL A 193 -14.26 -8.53 -10.11
C VAL A 193 -14.95 -8.65 -8.75
N ARG A 194 -16.18 -9.11 -8.75
CA ARG A 194 -16.96 -9.35 -7.55
C ARG A 194 -17.07 -10.85 -7.28
N VAL A 195 -16.67 -11.28 -6.07
CA VAL A 195 -16.73 -12.70 -5.70
C VAL A 195 -18.14 -13.28 -5.83
N ALA A 196 -19.16 -12.45 -5.62
CA ALA A 196 -20.55 -12.83 -5.76
C ALA A 196 -20.95 -13.32 -7.18
N ASP A 197 -20.18 -12.90 -8.20
CA ASP A 197 -20.49 -13.16 -9.62
C ASP A 197 -19.53 -14.18 -10.26
N LEU A 198 -18.55 -14.68 -9.48
CA LEU A 198 -17.59 -15.66 -9.95
C LEU A 198 -18.11 -17.10 -9.81
N GLU A 199 -17.79 -17.94 -10.79
CA GLU A 199 -17.90 -19.38 -10.65
C GLU A 199 -16.89 -19.89 -9.59
N GLN A 200 -17.35 -20.80 -8.74
CA GLN A 200 -16.55 -21.33 -7.63
C GLN A 200 -15.12 -21.77 -8.04
N PRO A 201 -14.89 -22.52 -9.13
CA PRO A 201 -13.55 -22.98 -9.51
C PRO A 201 -12.59 -21.84 -9.91
N LEU A 202 -13.11 -20.67 -10.29
CA LEU A 202 -12.29 -19.52 -10.71
C LEU A 202 -11.78 -18.70 -9.52
N VAL A 203 -12.49 -18.73 -8.38
CA VAL A 203 -12.22 -17.84 -7.23
C VAL A 203 -10.79 -17.94 -6.72
N PRO A 204 -10.20 -19.13 -6.47
CA PRO A 204 -8.82 -19.21 -5.97
C PRO A 204 -7.81 -18.58 -6.93
N GLY A 205 -7.95 -18.82 -8.24
CA GLY A 205 -7.07 -18.27 -9.26
C GLY A 205 -7.17 -16.75 -9.38
N VAL A 206 -8.37 -16.20 -9.27
CA VAL A 206 -8.63 -14.76 -9.31
C VAL A 206 -8.02 -14.08 -8.08
N VAL A 207 -8.29 -14.55 -6.87
CA VAL A 207 -7.76 -14.00 -5.63
C VAL A 207 -6.22 -14.02 -5.62
N ALA A 208 -5.63 -15.16 -6.02
CA ALA A 208 -4.18 -15.28 -6.13
C ALA A 208 -3.58 -14.30 -7.16
N SER A 209 -4.27 -14.06 -8.27
CA SER A 209 -3.83 -13.12 -9.32
C SER A 209 -3.87 -11.68 -8.81
N ILE A 210 -5.00 -11.24 -8.23
CA ILE A 210 -5.15 -9.91 -7.63
C ILE A 210 -4.04 -9.67 -6.59
N THR A 211 -3.88 -10.58 -5.65
CA THR A 211 -2.88 -10.45 -4.57
C THR A 211 -1.45 -10.39 -5.11
N ARG A 212 -1.10 -11.25 -6.07
CA ARG A 212 0.23 -11.26 -6.69
C ARG A 212 0.52 -9.98 -7.46
N LEU A 213 -0.45 -9.48 -8.21
CA LEU A 213 -0.30 -8.28 -9.02
C LEU A 213 -0.27 -7.02 -8.15
N LYS A 214 -1.20 -6.85 -7.23
CA LYS A 214 -1.31 -5.66 -6.35
C LYS A 214 -0.20 -5.68 -5.27
N THR A 215 -0.29 -6.55 -4.30
CA THR A 215 0.59 -6.58 -3.12
C THR A 215 1.94 -7.23 -3.41
N GLY A 216 1.93 -8.40 -4.06
CA GLY A 216 3.14 -9.16 -4.35
C GLY A 216 4.11 -8.44 -5.28
N SER A 217 3.63 -7.66 -6.25
CA SER A 217 4.50 -6.90 -7.16
C SER A 217 5.29 -5.82 -6.43
N LEU A 218 4.65 -5.07 -5.53
CA LEU A 218 5.32 -4.00 -4.78
C LEU A 218 6.33 -4.56 -3.77
N THR A 219 5.97 -5.59 -3.01
CA THR A 219 6.91 -6.22 -2.06
C THR A 219 8.07 -6.93 -2.78
N GLY A 220 7.81 -7.57 -3.90
CA GLY A 220 8.86 -8.13 -4.76
C GLY A 220 9.77 -7.07 -5.36
N PHE A 221 9.26 -5.85 -5.59
CA PHE A 221 10.06 -4.70 -6.00
C PHE A 221 10.98 -4.23 -4.86
N CYS A 222 10.52 -4.21 -3.60
CA CYS A 222 11.37 -3.89 -2.45
C CYS A 222 12.61 -4.81 -2.41
N GLY A 223 12.39 -6.13 -2.54
CA GLY A 223 13.48 -7.11 -2.59
C GLY A 223 14.44 -6.90 -3.77
N TYR A 224 13.87 -6.58 -4.94
CA TYR A 224 14.68 -6.28 -6.13
C TYR A 224 15.52 -5.01 -5.94
N VAL A 225 14.96 -3.94 -5.38
CA VAL A 225 15.66 -2.67 -5.13
C VAL A 225 16.87 -2.90 -4.22
N GLY A 226 16.66 -3.49 -3.04
CA GLY A 226 17.73 -3.71 -2.08
C GLY A 226 18.86 -4.56 -2.67
N ALA A 227 18.55 -5.77 -3.13
CA ALA A 227 19.57 -6.70 -3.62
C ALA A 227 20.26 -6.18 -4.91
N ARG A 228 19.55 -5.53 -5.82
CA ARG A 228 20.13 -4.99 -7.06
C ARG A 228 21.03 -3.79 -6.81
N ALA A 229 20.62 -2.90 -5.91
CA ALA A 229 21.42 -1.75 -5.54
C ALA A 229 22.71 -2.15 -4.81
N ALA A 230 22.68 -3.20 -3.98
CA ALA A 230 23.84 -3.81 -3.36
C ALA A 230 24.77 -4.54 -4.38
N ARG A 231 24.42 -4.56 -5.67
CA ARG A 231 25.16 -5.25 -6.74
C ARG A 231 25.23 -6.77 -6.59
N ALA A 232 24.28 -7.37 -5.92
CA ALA A 232 24.18 -8.83 -5.80
C ALA A 232 24.11 -9.51 -7.18
N GLY A 233 24.57 -10.77 -7.24
CA GLY A 233 24.50 -11.58 -8.44
C GLY A 233 23.06 -11.78 -8.93
N ALA A 234 22.86 -11.89 -10.23
CA ALA A 234 21.52 -11.91 -10.84
C ALA A 234 20.61 -13.03 -10.30
N LEU A 235 21.18 -14.18 -9.92
CA LEU A 235 20.42 -15.30 -9.33
C LEU A 235 19.88 -14.92 -7.95
N LEU A 236 20.72 -14.34 -7.08
CA LEU A 236 20.32 -13.89 -5.74
C LEU A 236 19.26 -12.81 -5.83
N VAL A 237 19.44 -11.79 -6.69
CA VAL A 237 18.42 -10.73 -6.93
C VAL A 237 17.07 -11.34 -7.29
N ARG A 238 17.04 -12.36 -8.17
CA ARG A 238 15.78 -13.05 -8.53
C ARG A 238 15.16 -13.82 -7.36
N ARG A 239 15.97 -14.51 -6.57
CA ARG A 239 15.52 -15.30 -5.42
C ARG A 239 14.95 -14.40 -4.31
N VAL A 240 15.68 -13.34 -3.96
CA VAL A 240 15.24 -12.33 -2.98
C VAL A 240 13.92 -11.66 -3.43
N ALA A 241 13.86 -11.19 -4.68
CA ALA A 241 12.65 -10.58 -5.19
C ALA A 241 11.45 -11.56 -5.23
N ARG A 242 11.68 -12.85 -5.48
CA ARG A 242 10.64 -13.88 -5.42
C ARG A 242 10.16 -14.09 -3.99
N CYS A 243 11.08 -14.28 -3.04
CA CYS A 243 10.74 -14.43 -1.63
C CYS A 243 9.90 -13.23 -1.13
N CYS A 244 10.36 -12.01 -1.36
CA CYS A 244 9.64 -10.80 -0.96
C CYS A 244 8.24 -10.71 -1.58
N ARG A 245 8.09 -11.12 -2.85
CA ARG A 245 6.77 -11.21 -3.49
C ARG A 245 5.86 -12.21 -2.77
N ASP A 246 6.38 -13.39 -2.47
CA ASP A 246 5.61 -14.45 -1.84
C ASP A 246 5.31 -14.11 -0.37
N VAL A 247 6.22 -13.40 0.33
CA VAL A 247 5.96 -12.78 1.64
C VAL A 247 4.81 -11.76 1.54
N GLY A 248 4.81 -10.88 0.54
CA GLY A 248 3.72 -9.93 0.32
C GLY A 248 2.36 -10.62 0.13
N VAL A 249 2.32 -11.72 -0.61
CA VAL A 249 1.10 -12.54 -0.76
C VAL A 249 0.67 -13.10 0.61
N GLY A 250 1.59 -13.65 1.41
CA GLY A 250 1.28 -14.18 2.74
C GLY A 250 0.79 -13.11 3.73
N LEU A 251 1.32 -11.88 3.63
CA LEU A 251 0.83 -10.75 4.43
C LEU A 251 -0.59 -10.33 4.02
N GLN A 252 -0.95 -10.39 2.73
CA GLN A 252 -2.31 -10.17 2.30
C GLN A 252 -3.26 -11.28 2.77
N MET A 253 -2.80 -12.54 2.75
CA MET A 253 -3.56 -13.66 3.34
C MET A 253 -3.89 -13.40 4.82
N LEU A 254 -2.92 -12.87 5.59
CA LEU A 254 -3.13 -12.48 6.99
C LEU A 254 -4.09 -11.31 7.13
N ASP A 255 -3.95 -10.31 6.26
CA ASP A 255 -4.82 -9.12 6.25
C ASP A 255 -6.29 -9.51 6.05
N ASP A 256 -6.54 -10.31 5.03
CA ASP A 256 -7.87 -10.77 4.67
C ASP A 256 -8.47 -11.71 5.75
N LEU A 257 -7.65 -12.63 6.30
CA LEU A 257 -8.08 -13.50 7.40
C LEU A 257 -8.40 -12.68 8.64
N GLY A 258 -7.55 -11.71 8.99
CA GLY A 258 -7.76 -10.80 10.11
C GLY A 258 -9.05 -10.01 10.00
N GLY A 259 -9.49 -9.67 8.79
CA GLY A 259 -10.77 -8.99 8.54
C GLY A 259 -12.00 -9.76 9.01
N ILE A 260 -11.94 -11.11 9.04
CA ILE A 260 -13.05 -11.96 9.52
C ILE A 260 -12.81 -12.59 10.90
N THR A 261 -11.60 -12.48 11.46
CA THR A 261 -11.26 -13.14 12.74
C THR A 261 -10.93 -12.16 13.87
N SER A 262 -10.46 -10.95 13.56
CA SER A 262 -9.99 -9.98 14.54
C SER A 262 -11.00 -8.84 14.73
N ARG A 263 -11.40 -8.57 15.98
CA ARG A 263 -12.28 -7.44 16.31
C ARG A 263 -11.68 -6.09 15.89
N ALA A 264 -10.37 -5.94 16.03
CA ALA A 264 -9.67 -4.70 15.66
C ALA A 264 -9.65 -4.43 14.15
N ARG A 265 -10.00 -5.44 13.34
CA ARG A 265 -9.99 -5.36 11.86
C ARG A 265 -11.35 -5.62 11.24
N ALA A 266 -12.39 -5.78 12.07
CA ALA A 266 -13.73 -6.13 11.61
C ALA A 266 -14.29 -5.09 10.61
N ASP A 267 -14.05 -3.81 10.84
CA ASP A 267 -14.52 -2.74 9.94
C ASP A 267 -13.92 -2.88 8.53
N LYS A 268 -12.63 -3.25 8.44
CA LYS A 268 -11.97 -3.54 7.15
C LYS A 268 -12.60 -4.77 6.47
N GLY A 269 -12.84 -5.83 7.23
CA GLY A 269 -13.49 -7.04 6.70
C GLY A 269 -14.92 -6.76 6.20
N LEU A 270 -15.67 -5.92 6.90
CA LEU A 270 -17.01 -5.50 6.49
C LEU A 270 -16.97 -4.60 5.24
N GLU A 271 -15.95 -3.74 5.11
CA GLU A 271 -15.71 -2.94 3.91
C GLU A 271 -15.46 -3.85 2.69
N ASP A 272 -14.58 -4.86 2.81
CA ASP A 272 -14.32 -5.84 1.76
C ASP A 272 -15.58 -6.62 1.35
N LEU A 273 -16.42 -7.02 2.31
CA LEU A 273 -17.70 -7.67 2.04
C LEU A 273 -18.72 -6.73 1.38
N ARG A 274 -18.81 -5.48 1.84
CA ARG A 274 -19.69 -4.45 1.25
C ARG A 274 -19.37 -4.22 -0.22
N HIS A 275 -18.06 -4.18 -0.55
CA HIS A 275 -17.59 -4.09 -1.94
C HIS A 275 -17.58 -5.42 -2.68
N ARG A 276 -17.98 -6.52 -2.03
CA ARG A 276 -17.99 -7.89 -2.58
C ARG A 276 -16.62 -8.31 -3.13
N ARG A 277 -15.53 -7.89 -2.46
CA ARG A 277 -14.15 -8.14 -2.88
C ARG A 277 -13.83 -9.63 -2.91
N SER A 278 -12.99 -10.02 -3.86
CA SER A 278 -12.47 -11.38 -3.98
C SER A 278 -11.25 -11.55 -3.05
N THR A 279 -11.50 -11.96 -1.79
CA THR A 279 -10.49 -12.10 -0.73
C THR A 279 -10.11 -13.55 -0.47
N TRP A 280 -9.03 -13.79 0.27
CA TRP A 280 -8.52 -15.14 0.58
C TRP A 280 -9.54 -16.03 1.32
N PRO A 281 -10.34 -15.55 2.29
CA PRO A 281 -11.40 -16.37 2.86
C PRO A 281 -12.36 -16.97 1.83
N TRP A 282 -12.73 -16.21 0.80
CA TRP A 282 -13.55 -16.72 -0.30
C TRP A 282 -12.82 -17.77 -1.16
N ALA A 283 -11.53 -17.55 -1.43
CA ALA A 283 -10.70 -18.54 -2.14
C ALA A 283 -10.64 -19.87 -1.37
N TRP A 284 -10.43 -19.81 -0.06
CA TRP A 284 -10.38 -21.00 0.76
C TRP A 284 -11.75 -21.67 0.92
N LEU A 285 -12.83 -20.90 1.04
CA LEU A 285 -14.19 -21.45 1.01
C LEU A 285 -14.46 -22.19 -0.31
N ALA A 286 -14.08 -21.58 -1.43
CA ALA A 286 -14.26 -22.17 -2.75
C ALA A 286 -13.53 -23.52 -2.93
N GLU A 287 -12.41 -23.72 -2.24
CA GLU A 287 -11.63 -24.96 -2.29
C GLU A 287 -12.18 -26.07 -1.37
N VAL A 288 -12.89 -25.72 -0.29
CA VAL A 288 -13.32 -26.70 0.74
C VAL A 288 -14.82 -26.96 0.76
N ALA A 289 -15.64 -26.05 0.25
CA ALA A 289 -17.08 -26.14 0.25
C ALA A 289 -17.60 -26.92 -0.97
N ASP A 290 -18.69 -27.66 -0.77
CA ASP A 290 -19.47 -28.17 -1.90
C ASP A 290 -20.17 -27.02 -2.63
N PRO A 291 -20.60 -27.23 -3.91
CA PRO A 291 -21.19 -26.16 -4.73
C PRO A 291 -22.45 -25.53 -4.14
N ARG A 292 -23.25 -26.26 -3.35
CA ARG A 292 -24.46 -25.71 -2.73
C ARG A 292 -24.11 -24.75 -1.61
N THR A 293 -23.18 -25.16 -0.75
CA THR A 293 -22.67 -24.33 0.37
C THR A 293 -22.01 -23.04 -0.17
N PHE A 294 -21.18 -23.15 -1.21
CA PHE A 294 -20.56 -21.98 -1.80
C PHE A 294 -21.59 -21.01 -2.43
N SER A 295 -22.53 -21.54 -3.21
CA SER A 295 -23.59 -20.74 -3.83
C SER A 295 -24.49 -20.08 -2.80
N GLU A 296 -24.75 -20.74 -1.65
CA GLU A 296 -25.50 -20.15 -0.56
C GLU A 296 -24.76 -18.95 0.07
N ALA A 297 -23.46 -19.08 0.29
CA ALA A 297 -22.65 -17.97 0.81
C ALA A 297 -22.67 -16.76 -0.17
N GLN A 298 -22.53 -17.00 -1.47
CA GLN A 298 -22.67 -15.96 -2.48
C GLN A 298 -24.05 -15.31 -2.49
N ARG A 299 -25.14 -16.10 -2.35
CA ARG A 299 -26.51 -15.55 -2.29
C ARG A 299 -26.68 -14.65 -1.07
N ARG A 300 -26.20 -15.06 0.10
CA ARG A 300 -26.24 -14.22 1.32
C ARG A 300 -25.49 -12.92 1.12
N LEU A 301 -24.30 -12.96 0.51
CA LEU A 301 -23.53 -11.75 0.19
C LEU A 301 -24.27 -10.82 -0.79
N ARG A 302 -24.95 -11.38 -1.80
CA ARG A 302 -25.75 -10.57 -2.74
C ARG A 302 -26.97 -9.93 -2.09
N ALA A 303 -27.60 -10.65 -1.16
CA ALA A 303 -28.81 -10.23 -0.44
C ALA A 303 -28.52 -9.33 0.77
N ALA A 304 -27.25 -9.15 1.15
CA ALA A 304 -26.89 -8.33 2.29
C ALA A 304 -27.22 -6.84 2.02
N GLU A 305 -28.10 -6.27 2.85
CA GLU A 305 -28.54 -4.88 2.76
C GLU A 305 -27.93 -4.01 3.86
N ASP A 306 -27.60 -4.60 4.99
CA ASP A 306 -27.08 -3.88 6.13
C ASP A 306 -25.82 -4.56 6.74
N GLU A 307 -25.26 -3.92 7.77
CA GLU A 307 -24.07 -4.41 8.45
C GLU A 307 -24.31 -5.74 9.19
N ARG A 308 -25.51 -6.01 9.66
CA ARG A 308 -25.86 -7.25 10.35
C ARG A 308 -25.76 -8.43 9.38
N ASP A 309 -26.24 -8.26 8.15
CA ASP A 309 -26.16 -9.26 7.11
C ASP A 309 -24.70 -9.54 6.72
N LEU A 310 -23.91 -8.47 6.57
CA LEU A 310 -22.46 -8.60 6.28
C LEU A 310 -21.71 -9.33 7.42
N ARG A 311 -22.06 -9.05 8.68
CA ARG A 311 -21.51 -9.77 9.84
C ARG A 311 -21.89 -11.25 9.82
N ALA A 312 -23.10 -11.60 9.42
CA ALA A 312 -23.52 -13.00 9.26
C ALA A 312 -22.72 -13.73 8.17
N VAL A 313 -22.39 -13.05 7.06
CA VAL A 313 -21.51 -13.59 6.03
C VAL A 313 -20.07 -13.74 6.54
N ALA A 314 -19.55 -12.75 7.27
CA ALA A 314 -18.21 -12.82 7.87
C ALA A 314 -18.08 -14.01 8.83
N GLU A 315 -19.11 -14.25 9.66
CA GLU A 315 -19.16 -15.37 10.60
C GLU A 315 -19.19 -16.72 9.87
N LEU A 316 -20.01 -16.86 8.82
CA LEU A 316 -20.04 -18.05 8.00
C LEU A 316 -18.65 -18.35 7.38
N LEU A 317 -17.97 -17.33 6.85
CA LEU A 317 -16.61 -17.47 6.34
C LEU A 317 -15.64 -17.87 7.45
N ARG A 318 -15.70 -17.21 8.61
CA ARG A 318 -14.85 -17.47 9.75
C ARG A 318 -14.94 -18.93 10.19
N GLU A 319 -16.16 -19.43 10.44
CA GLU A 319 -16.39 -20.81 10.88
C GLU A 319 -15.82 -21.85 9.91
N ARG A 320 -15.93 -21.60 8.61
CA ARG A 320 -15.53 -22.55 7.56
C ARG A 320 -14.04 -22.53 7.25
N VAL A 321 -13.38 -21.38 7.36
CA VAL A 321 -12.03 -21.24 6.81
C VAL A 321 -10.94 -20.87 7.84
N GLU A 322 -11.28 -20.36 9.03
CA GLU A 322 -10.27 -19.92 10.00
C GLU A 322 -9.27 -21.01 10.38
N PRO A 323 -9.67 -22.23 10.75
CA PRO A 323 -8.73 -23.27 11.20
C PRO A 323 -7.71 -23.64 10.11
N THR A 324 -8.18 -23.76 8.87
CA THR A 324 -7.33 -24.10 7.73
C THR A 324 -6.57 -22.88 7.18
N GLY A 325 -7.15 -21.68 7.25
CA GLY A 325 -6.57 -20.43 6.82
C GLY A 325 -5.26 -20.13 7.53
N ARG A 326 -5.22 -20.24 8.86
CA ARG A 326 -3.97 -20.04 9.65
C ARG A 326 -2.87 -21.00 9.23
N ILE A 327 -3.18 -22.26 9.00
CA ILE A 327 -2.23 -23.28 8.53
C ILE A 327 -1.72 -22.93 7.12
N ARG A 328 -2.60 -22.50 6.23
CA ARG A 328 -2.25 -22.11 4.85
C ARG A 328 -1.32 -20.91 4.81
N VAL A 329 -1.59 -19.88 5.61
CA VAL A 329 -0.71 -18.72 5.76
C VAL A 329 0.66 -19.13 6.27
N ALA A 330 0.73 -19.93 7.35
CA ALA A 330 1.98 -20.39 7.92
C ALA A 330 2.80 -21.20 6.91
N ARG A 331 2.16 -22.10 6.17
CA ARG A 331 2.80 -22.89 5.11
C ARG A 331 3.33 -22.01 3.98
N HIS A 332 2.56 -21.04 3.53
CA HIS A 332 2.95 -20.14 2.44
C HIS A 332 4.18 -19.29 2.83
N LEU A 333 4.13 -18.63 4.00
CA LEU A 333 5.25 -17.83 4.50
C LEU A 333 6.48 -18.68 4.81
N GLY A 334 6.29 -19.84 5.46
CA GLY A 334 7.39 -20.78 5.72
C GLY A 334 8.07 -21.28 4.46
N GLY A 335 7.29 -21.59 3.42
CA GLY A 335 7.84 -22.01 2.11
C GLY A 335 8.64 -20.91 1.42
N ALA A 336 8.17 -19.66 1.46
CA ALA A 336 8.87 -18.50 0.90
C ALA A 336 10.25 -18.29 1.58
N LEU A 337 10.28 -18.38 2.91
CA LEU A 337 11.50 -18.20 3.71
C LEU A 337 12.46 -19.36 3.56
N ALA A 338 11.99 -20.61 3.56
CA ALA A 338 12.82 -21.81 3.36
C ALA A 338 13.54 -21.76 2.01
N ALA A 339 12.86 -21.33 0.94
CA ALA A 339 13.46 -21.17 -0.38
C ALA A 339 14.57 -20.10 -0.42
N LEU A 340 14.43 -19.02 0.37
CA LEU A 340 15.48 -18.00 0.50
C LEU A 340 16.62 -18.49 1.37
N ARG A 341 16.34 -19.12 2.52
CA ARG A 341 17.35 -19.66 3.43
C ARG A 341 18.28 -20.64 2.73
N ALA A 342 17.73 -21.56 1.93
CA ALA A 342 18.50 -22.47 1.10
C ALA A 342 19.37 -21.76 0.04
N ALA A 343 19.04 -20.51 -0.31
CA ALA A 343 19.77 -19.75 -1.32
C ALA A 343 20.95 -18.94 -0.77
N VAL A 344 20.96 -18.64 0.53
CA VAL A 344 21.94 -17.76 1.19
C VAL A 344 22.58 -18.40 2.41
N GLU A 345 22.47 -19.74 2.55
CA GLU A 345 23.13 -20.55 3.58
C GLU A 345 22.96 -20.03 5.02
N GLY A 346 21.77 -19.52 5.35
CA GLY A 346 21.46 -19.04 6.70
C GLY A 346 22.10 -17.71 7.11
N ALA A 347 22.49 -16.86 6.15
CA ALA A 347 23.08 -15.56 6.40
C ALA A 347 22.27 -14.73 7.44
N PRO A 348 22.94 -13.98 8.37
CA PRO A 348 22.26 -13.24 9.43
C PRO A 348 21.07 -12.36 8.99
N PRO A 349 21.09 -11.68 7.82
CA PRO A 349 19.95 -10.90 7.38
C PRO A 349 18.68 -11.72 7.06
N VAL A 350 18.79 -13.04 6.83
CA VAL A 350 17.60 -13.91 6.67
C VAL A 350 16.91 -14.11 8.00
N VAL A 351 17.66 -14.29 9.08
CA VAL A 351 17.12 -14.42 10.44
C VAL A 351 16.37 -13.13 10.83
N GLU A 352 16.93 -11.97 10.49
CA GLU A 352 16.28 -10.70 10.74
C GLU A 352 14.99 -10.53 9.91
N LEU A 353 14.99 -10.95 8.65
CA LEU A 353 13.79 -10.98 7.81
C LEU A 353 12.69 -11.89 8.40
N GLU A 354 13.06 -13.05 8.91
CA GLU A 354 12.14 -13.97 9.59
C GLU A 354 11.52 -13.32 10.84
N ARG A 355 12.34 -12.65 11.64
CA ARG A 355 11.89 -11.91 12.82
C ARG A 355 10.91 -10.79 12.46
N GLU A 356 11.22 -10.00 11.43
CA GLU A 356 10.31 -8.96 10.93
C GLU A 356 8.96 -9.51 10.48
N ILE A 357 8.97 -10.65 9.77
CA ILE A 357 7.73 -11.31 9.34
C ILE A 357 6.95 -11.84 10.56
N GLU A 358 7.61 -12.37 11.56
CA GLU A 358 6.94 -12.85 12.78
C GLU A 358 6.30 -11.70 13.57
N LEU A 359 7.00 -10.57 13.72
CA LEU A 359 6.43 -9.36 14.32
C LEU A 359 5.21 -8.84 13.56
N LEU A 360 5.26 -8.90 12.22
CA LEU A 360 4.09 -8.55 11.41
C LEU A 360 2.93 -9.51 11.63
N LYS A 361 3.16 -10.81 11.65
CA LYS A 361 2.11 -11.80 11.93
C LYS A 361 1.38 -11.49 13.23
N GLN A 362 2.12 -11.18 14.31
CA GLN A 362 1.55 -10.79 15.60
C GLN A 362 0.69 -9.51 15.51
N SER A 363 0.99 -8.61 14.59
CA SER A 363 0.22 -7.37 14.38
C SER A 363 -1.09 -7.57 13.61
N TYR A 364 -1.31 -8.75 13.04
CA TYR A 364 -2.53 -9.12 12.29
C TYR A 364 -3.43 -10.10 13.06
N GLY A 365 -2.95 -10.74 14.08
CA GLY A 365 -3.65 -11.74 14.88
C GLY A 365 -4.08 -11.26 16.19
#